data_f7a370e96efdef7e50c3904f6a7ad693
#
_entry.id   f7a370e96efdef7e50c3904f6a7ad693
#
_cell.length_a   1.000
_cell.length_b   1.000
_cell.length_c   1.000
_cell.angle_alpha   90.00
_cell.angle_beta   90.00
_cell.angle_gamma   90.00
#
_symmetry.space_group_name_H-M   'P 1'
#
loop_
_entity.id
_entity.type
_entity.pdbx_description
1 polymer ?
#
loop_
_entity_poly.entity_id
_entity_poly.type
_entity_poly.pdbx_seq_one_letter_code
_entity_poly.pdbx_strand_id
1 'polypeptide(L)' 'MKDLTIVENIKVLAGRKNTSLSELARALGKSPQNFNQQLQRGDFRMSDLEKIAGVLGVRFVYDFVEDDENT' A
#
# COMPACT_ATOMS: atom_id res chain seq x y z
N MET A 1 -0.19 2.10 -13.06
CA MET A 1 0.45 1.98 -11.74
C MET A 1 1.38 0.79 -11.63
N LYS A 2 1.53 0.09 -12.69
CA LYS A 2 2.32 -1.12 -12.78
C LYS A 2 3.82 -0.88 -12.55
N ASP A 3 4.30 0.30 -12.94
CA ASP A 3 5.72 0.63 -12.84
C ASP A 3 6.08 1.33 -11.53
N LEU A 4 5.11 1.52 -10.67
CA LEU A 4 5.33 2.16 -9.37
C LEU A 4 5.58 1.12 -8.30
N THR A 5 6.37 1.49 -7.31
CA THR A 5 6.52 0.66 -6.12
C THR A 5 5.21 0.64 -5.34
N ILE A 6 5.09 -0.31 -4.41
CA ILE A 6 3.90 -0.39 -3.56
C ILE A 6 3.71 0.92 -2.78
N VAL A 7 4.79 1.48 -2.26
CA VAL A 7 4.73 2.74 -1.51
C VAL A 7 4.24 3.88 -2.39
N GLU A 8 4.77 3.98 -3.61
CA GLU A 8 4.33 4.99 -4.56
C GLU A 8 2.86 4.82 -4.91
N ASN A 9 2.42 3.60 -5.11
CA ASN A 9 1.02 3.31 -5.38
C ASN A 9 0.12 3.78 -4.23
N ILE A 10 0.51 3.51 -3.00
CA ILE A 10 -0.26 3.93 -1.84
C ILE A 10 -0.39 5.45 -1.81
N LYS A 11 0.72 6.15 -2.03
CA LYS A 11 0.72 7.62 -2.01
C LYS A 11 -0.14 8.21 -3.12
N VAL A 12 -0.05 7.66 -4.32
CA VAL A 12 -0.85 8.13 -5.45
C VAL A 12 -2.33 7.90 -5.19
N LEU A 13 -2.69 6.71 -4.72
CA LEU A 13 -4.08 6.40 -4.46
C LEU A 13 -4.65 7.23 -3.32
N ALA A 14 -3.87 7.44 -2.26
CA ALA A 14 -4.30 8.29 -1.16
C ALA A 14 -4.59 9.70 -1.65
N GLY A 15 -3.73 10.24 -2.52
CA GLY A 15 -3.95 11.55 -3.11
C GLY A 15 -5.22 11.61 -3.95
N ARG A 16 -5.45 10.58 -4.76
CA ARG A 16 -6.65 10.51 -5.60
C ARG A 16 -7.93 10.43 -4.79
N LYS A 17 -7.87 9.81 -3.62
CA LYS A 17 -9.03 9.63 -2.74
C LYS A 17 -9.13 10.71 -1.67
N ASN A 18 -8.30 11.74 -1.75
CA ASN A 18 -8.27 12.82 -0.76
C ASN A 18 -8.11 12.31 0.66
N THR A 19 -7.32 11.26 0.82
CA THR A 19 -7.04 10.66 2.11
C THR A 19 -5.61 10.96 2.48
N SER A 20 -5.38 11.58 3.62
CA SER A 20 -4.02 11.85 4.07
C SER A 20 -3.39 10.56 4.58
N LEU A 21 -2.06 10.52 4.60
CA LEU A 21 -1.35 9.38 5.15
C LEU A 21 -1.63 9.22 6.65
N SER A 22 -1.85 10.33 7.36
CA SER A 22 -2.23 10.28 8.77
C SER A 22 -3.60 9.64 8.97
N GLU A 23 -4.56 9.97 8.11
CA GLU A 23 -5.88 9.35 8.16
C GLU A 23 -5.79 7.86 7.87
N LEU A 24 -4.96 7.50 6.91
CA LEU A 24 -4.77 6.10 6.55
C LEU A 24 -4.14 5.32 7.72
N ALA A 25 -3.13 5.90 8.35
CA ALA A 25 -2.50 5.29 9.52
C ALA A 25 -3.52 5.05 10.63
N ARG A 26 -4.34 6.06 10.90
CA ARG A 26 -5.36 5.98 11.94
C ARG A 26 -6.38 4.88 11.65
N ALA A 27 -6.80 4.79 10.41
CA ALA A 27 -7.75 3.76 9.98
C ALA A 27 -7.17 2.35 10.15
N LEU A 28 -5.85 2.22 10.04
CA LEU A 28 -5.16 0.95 10.22
C LEU A 28 -4.80 0.66 11.67
N GLY A 29 -5.14 1.56 12.59
CA GLY A 29 -4.82 1.39 13.99
C GLY A 29 -3.36 1.65 14.31
N LYS A 30 -2.68 2.44 13.49
CA LYS A 30 -1.26 2.75 13.66
C LYS A 30 -1.08 4.23 13.93
N SER A 31 -0.01 4.59 14.64
CA SER A 31 0.36 5.99 14.76
C SER A 31 0.90 6.49 13.41
N PRO A 32 0.73 7.77 13.10
CA PRO A 32 1.31 8.31 11.86
C PRO A 32 2.80 8.09 11.76
N GLN A 33 3.51 8.17 12.88
CA GLN A 33 4.95 7.96 12.89
C GLN A 33 5.31 6.52 12.52
N ASN A 34 4.62 5.54 13.12
CA ASN A 34 4.85 4.13 12.80
C ASN A 34 4.53 3.83 11.35
N PHE A 35 3.45 4.39 10.85
CA PHE A 35 3.06 4.18 9.47
C PHE A 35 4.09 4.80 8.50
N ASN A 36 4.58 6.00 8.82
CA ASN A 36 5.62 6.63 8.01
C ASN A 36 6.90 5.81 7.98
N GLN A 37 7.30 5.24 9.11
CA GLN A 37 8.45 4.37 9.15
C GLN A 37 8.26 3.13 8.29
N GLN A 38 7.06 2.57 8.31
CA GLN A 38 6.73 1.42 7.48
C GLN A 38 6.78 1.78 6.00
N LEU A 39 6.29 2.97 5.65
CA LEU A 39 6.36 3.46 4.26
C LEU A 39 7.81 3.62 3.81
N GLN A 40 8.66 4.14 4.68
CA GLN A 40 10.07 4.33 4.34
C GLN A 40 10.78 3.00 4.12
N ARG A 41 10.43 1.98 4.90
CA ARG A 41 11.02 0.65 4.73
C ARG A 41 10.40 -0.11 3.58
N GLY A 42 9.17 0.24 3.20
CA GLY A 42 8.44 -0.48 2.18
C GLY A 42 8.09 -1.90 2.59
N ASP A 43 7.98 -2.15 3.88
CA ASP A 43 7.79 -3.48 4.44
C ASP A 43 6.33 -3.67 4.85
N PHE A 44 5.52 -4.16 3.93
CA PHE A 44 4.09 -4.38 4.15
C PHE A 44 3.74 -5.86 4.00
N ARG A 45 2.92 -6.33 4.90
CA ARG A 45 2.32 -7.66 4.77
C ARG A 45 1.13 -7.59 3.83
N MET A 46 0.79 -8.74 3.24
CA MET A 46 -0.41 -8.83 2.41
C MET A 46 -1.65 -8.30 3.12
N SER A 47 -1.80 -8.68 4.39
CA SER A 47 -2.96 -8.23 5.17
C SER A 47 -2.99 -6.72 5.32
N ASP A 48 -1.82 -6.08 5.44
CA ASP A 48 -1.74 -4.63 5.52
C ASP A 48 -2.19 -3.99 4.22
N LEU A 49 -1.75 -4.55 3.10
CA LEU A 49 -2.09 -4.02 1.78
C LEU A 49 -3.58 -4.15 1.50
N GLU A 50 -4.18 -5.26 1.93
CA GLU A 50 -5.62 -5.46 1.79
C GLU A 50 -6.41 -4.45 2.61
N LYS A 51 -5.94 -4.15 3.83
CA LYS A 51 -6.59 -3.14 4.68
C LYS A 51 -6.48 -1.76 4.07
N ILE A 52 -5.30 -1.43 3.56
CA ILE A 52 -5.08 -0.14 2.89
C ILE A 52 -6.01 -0.01 1.69
N ALA A 53 -6.12 -1.06 0.89
CA ALA A 53 -7.01 -1.06 -0.26
C ALA A 53 -8.47 -0.83 0.16
N GLY A 54 -8.89 -1.49 1.23
CA GLY A 54 -10.24 -1.31 1.75
C GLY A 54 -10.53 0.12 2.19
N VAL A 55 -9.58 0.75 2.87
CA VAL A 55 -9.72 2.13 3.31
C VAL A 55 -9.80 3.07 2.12
N LEU A 56 -9.00 2.81 1.09
CA LEU A 56 -8.95 3.66 -0.10
C LEU A 56 -10.07 3.36 -1.10
N GLY A 57 -10.88 2.34 -0.83
CA GLY A 57 -11.97 2.00 -1.73
C GLY A 57 -11.51 1.39 -3.04
N VAL A 58 -10.35 0.73 -3.02
CA VAL A 58 -9.82 0.04 -4.19
C VAL A 58 -9.58 -1.41 -3.83
N ARG A 59 -9.33 -2.23 -4.84
CA ARG A 59 -9.04 -3.64 -4.63
C ARG A 59 -7.56 -3.88 -4.88
N PHE A 60 -6.90 -4.54 -3.93
CA PHE A 60 -5.53 -4.95 -4.10
C PHE A 60 -5.51 -6.28 -4.84
N VAL A 61 -4.83 -6.31 -5.98
CA VAL A 61 -4.75 -7.50 -6.83
C VAL A 61 -3.29 -7.95 -6.89
N TYR A 62 -3.05 -9.22 -6.68
CA TYR A 62 -1.73 -9.81 -6.78
C TYR A 62 -1.83 -11.17 -7.45
N ASP A 63 -0.70 -11.62 -7.98
CA ASP A 63 -0.69 -12.87 -8.72
C ASP A 63 0.71 -13.46 -8.71
N PHE A 64 0.77 -14.77 -8.95
CA PHE A 64 2.05 -15.41 -9.22
C PHE A 64 2.31 -15.32 -10.70
N VAL A 65 3.50 -14.84 -11.05
CA VAL A 65 3.92 -14.76 -12.44
C VAL A 65 5.10 -15.69 -12.61
N GLU A 66 4.96 -16.64 -13.51
CA GLU A 66 6.03 -17.55 -13.81
C GLU A 66 7.08 -16.82 -14.65
N ASP A 67 8.32 -16.86 -14.20
CA ASP A 67 9.42 -16.19 -14.87
C ASP A 67 10.09 -17.18 -15.82
N ASP A 68 9.85 -17.00 -17.11
CA ASP A 68 10.38 -17.89 -18.12
C ASP A 68 11.90 -17.94 -18.14
N GLU A 69 12.54 -16.88 -17.73
CA GLU A 69 14.01 -16.82 -17.75
C GLU A 69 14.63 -17.66 -16.65
N ASN A 70 13.87 -17.95 -15.61
CA ASN A 70 14.36 -18.70 -14.48
C ASN A 70 13.96 -20.17 -14.51
N THR A 71 13.28 -20.56 -15.53
CA THR A 71 12.83 -21.95 -15.68
C THR A 71 13.82 -22.80 -16.44
#